data_b3583f3acd6346d538488d0ab7ffceb1
#
_entry.id   b3583f3acd6346d538488d0ab7ffceb1
#
_cell.length_a   1.000
_cell.length_b   1.000
_cell.length_c   1.000
_cell.angle_alpha   90.00
_cell.angle_beta   90.00
_cell.angle_gamma   90.00
#
_symmetry.space_group_name_H-M   'P 1'
#
loop_
_entity.id
_entity.type
_entity.pdbx_description
1 polymer ?
#
loop_
_entity_poly.entity_id
_entity_poly.type
_entity_poly.pdbx_seq_one_letter_code
_entity_poly.pdbx_strand_id
1 'polypeptide(L)'
;MKYIFDVDGTLTPSRQVIDSSFEAFMIKFCCKHDVYLVTGSDRQKTVDQLGLDICYRAKRVYNCSGADVWEKGENIYRSNWKLPDDVRSFLQDELDYSQFPVRCGLHIEERPGGINFSILGRGGGVNLVEREEYVKWDINTNERRDIAARLKDRFPELNVQIGGQTGLDISDGDKSQILRDFEPQDTLHFYGDKLKEGENDYPLGQAITEKNWGIVHEVTDFHDTWNQLK
;
A
#
# COMPACT_ATOMS: atom_id res chain seq x y z
N MET A 1 -17.66 -13.40 11.17
CA MET A 1 -17.63 -12.23 10.28
C MET A 1 -16.37 -11.43 10.62
N LYS A 2 -15.52 -11.15 9.63
CA LYS A 2 -14.25 -10.45 9.79
C LYS A 2 -14.24 -9.24 8.89
N TYR A 3 -13.82 -8.09 9.41
CA TYR A 3 -13.79 -6.80 8.69
C TYR A 3 -12.37 -6.45 8.35
N ILE A 4 -12.10 -6.24 7.06
CA ILE A 4 -10.78 -5.85 6.53
C ILE A 4 -10.92 -4.45 5.95
N PHE A 5 -10.02 -3.55 6.35
CA PHE A 5 -10.02 -2.17 5.85
C PHE A 5 -8.67 -1.82 5.24
N ASP A 6 -8.72 -1.23 4.03
CA ASP A 6 -7.63 -0.37 3.61
C ASP A 6 -7.54 0.86 4.50
N VAL A 7 -6.45 1.61 4.45
CA VAL A 7 -6.22 2.78 5.31
C VAL A 7 -6.36 4.09 4.53
N ASP A 8 -5.54 4.27 3.50
CA ASP A 8 -5.46 5.53 2.74
C ASP A 8 -6.66 5.71 1.79
N GLY A 9 -7.54 6.66 2.05
CA GLY A 9 -8.78 6.86 1.28
C GLY A 9 -9.97 6.08 1.82
N THR A 10 -9.74 5.12 2.72
CA THR A 10 -10.77 4.25 3.31
C THR A 10 -11.06 4.58 4.78
N LEU A 11 -10.05 4.64 5.63
CA LEU A 11 -10.18 5.02 7.05
C LEU A 11 -9.68 6.43 7.32
N THR A 12 -8.80 6.95 6.47
CA THR A 12 -8.22 8.29 6.57
C THR A 12 -8.26 8.98 5.22
N PRO A 13 -8.24 10.32 5.14
CA PRO A 13 -7.80 10.98 3.91
C PRO A 13 -6.37 10.51 3.60
N SER A 14 -6.05 10.34 2.32
CA SER A 14 -4.75 9.78 1.91
C SER A 14 -3.58 10.51 2.58
N ARG A 15 -2.74 9.75 3.30
CA ARG A 15 -1.56 10.21 4.04
C ARG A 15 -1.84 11.20 5.17
N GLN A 16 -3.06 11.27 5.66
CA GLN A 16 -3.44 12.14 6.77
C GLN A 16 -3.88 11.30 7.97
N VAL A 17 -3.95 11.96 9.12
CA VAL A 17 -4.41 11.36 10.38
C VAL A 17 -5.92 11.13 10.29
N ILE A 18 -6.41 10.08 10.92
CA ILE A 18 -7.83 9.76 11.04
C ILE A 18 -8.59 10.90 11.72
N ASP A 19 -9.83 11.15 11.27
CA ASP A 19 -10.74 12.08 11.96
C ASP A 19 -11.00 11.61 13.39
N SER A 20 -10.94 12.50 14.36
CA SER A 20 -11.04 12.15 15.79
C SER A 20 -12.37 11.52 16.19
N SER A 21 -13.48 11.90 15.53
CA SER A 21 -14.79 11.33 15.78
C SER A 21 -14.89 9.93 15.19
N PHE A 22 -14.30 9.73 14.01
CA PHE A 22 -14.23 8.42 13.38
C PHE A 22 -13.25 7.49 14.11
N GLU A 23 -12.14 8.00 14.63
CA GLU A 23 -11.22 7.26 15.51
C GLU A 23 -11.97 6.68 16.72
N ALA A 24 -12.72 7.53 17.43
CA ALA A 24 -13.51 7.11 18.58
C ALA A 24 -14.58 6.04 18.24
N PHE A 25 -15.14 6.12 17.02
CA PHE A 25 -16.05 5.09 16.51
C PHE A 25 -15.28 3.79 16.21
N MET A 26 -14.16 3.85 15.49
CA MET A 26 -13.35 2.68 15.12
C MET A 26 -12.77 1.95 16.32
N ILE A 27 -12.36 2.66 17.36
CA ILE A 27 -11.96 2.04 18.65
C ILE A 27 -13.08 1.18 19.23
N LYS A 28 -14.32 1.68 19.25
CA LYS A 28 -15.49 0.94 19.72
C LYS A 28 -15.85 -0.22 18.79
N PHE A 29 -15.69 -0.03 17.49
CA PHE A 29 -15.93 -1.05 16.47
C PHE A 29 -14.95 -2.23 16.61
N CYS A 30 -13.67 -1.95 16.80
CA CYS A 30 -12.63 -2.96 17.06
C CYS A 30 -12.88 -3.76 18.37
N CYS A 31 -13.59 -3.19 19.36
CA CYS A 31 -13.94 -3.91 20.58
C CYS A 31 -15.08 -4.93 20.36
N LYS A 32 -15.87 -4.78 19.30
CA LYS A 32 -17.08 -5.60 19.04
C LYS A 32 -16.88 -6.57 17.88
N HIS A 33 -15.94 -6.30 17.01
CA HIS A 33 -15.74 -7.02 15.75
C HIS A 33 -14.28 -7.40 15.56
N ASP A 34 -14.05 -8.47 14.79
CA ASP A 34 -12.72 -8.87 14.34
C ASP A 34 -12.29 -7.96 13.17
N VAL A 35 -11.47 -6.96 13.49
CA VAL A 35 -10.99 -5.95 12.54
C VAL A 35 -9.55 -6.27 12.12
N TYR A 36 -9.30 -6.18 10.83
CA TYR A 36 -8.02 -6.35 10.19
C TYR A 36 -7.72 -5.11 9.35
N LEU A 37 -6.48 -4.64 9.37
CA LEU A 37 -6.03 -3.48 8.60
C LEU A 37 -5.04 -3.93 7.54
N VAL A 38 -5.16 -3.45 6.29
CA VAL A 38 -4.23 -3.75 5.21
C VAL A 38 -3.85 -2.47 4.48
N THR A 39 -2.56 -2.19 4.35
CA THR A 39 -2.07 -0.98 3.70
C THR A 39 -0.75 -1.22 2.98
N GLY A 40 -0.50 -0.47 1.91
CA GLY A 40 0.82 -0.39 1.27
C GLY A 40 1.86 0.37 2.09
N SER A 41 1.44 1.09 3.14
CA SER A 41 2.32 1.86 4.01
C SER A 41 3.11 0.97 4.97
N ASP A 42 4.26 1.47 5.43
CA ASP A 42 5.04 0.86 6.51
C ASP A 42 4.36 1.05 7.88
N ARG A 43 4.86 0.33 8.89
CA ARG A 43 4.32 0.35 10.26
C ARG A 43 4.26 1.74 10.87
N GLN A 44 5.32 2.55 10.71
CA GLN A 44 5.38 3.87 11.32
C GLN A 44 4.29 4.78 10.77
N LYS A 45 4.12 4.82 9.46
CA LYS A 45 3.07 5.63 8.81
C LYS A 45 1.67 5.17 9.21
N THR A 46 1.45 3.86 9.30
CA THR A 46 0.15 3.33 9.73
C THR A 46 -0.19 3.77 11.16
N VAL A 47 0.79 3.75 12.08
CA VAL A 47 0.62 4.25 13.45
C VAL A 47 0.41 5.76 13.48
N ASP A 48 1.15 6.51 12.67
CA ASP A 48 1.00 7.97 12.57
C ASP A 48 -0.38 8.38 12.05
N GLN A 49 -0.99 7.56 11.17
CA GLN A 49 -2.31 7.82 10.60
C GLN A 49 -3.46 7.39 11.53
N LEU A 50 -3.40 6.20 12.11
CA LEU A 50 -4.52 5.57 12.83
C LEU A 50 -4.40 5.64 14.36
N GLY A 51 -3.22 5.97 14.88
CA GLY A 51 -2.90 5.89 16.29
C GLY A 51 -2.60 4.46 16.77
N LEU A 52 -1.94 4.38 17.92
CA LEU A 52 -1.57 3.10 18.55
C LEU A 52 -2.79 2.29 18.99
N ASP A 53 -3.86 2.97 19.44
CA ASP A 53 -5.05 2.33 20.01
C ASP A 53 -5.79 1.48 18.97
N ILE A 54 -6.06 2.00 17.77
CA ILE A 54 -6.68 1.23 16.69
C ILE A 54 -5.76 0.10 16.26
N CYS A 55 -4.46 0.40 16.06
CA CYS A 55 -3.49 -0.60 15.64
C CYS A 55 -3.31 -1.76 16.64
N TYR A 56 -3.45 -1.49 17.93
CA TYR A 56 -3.35 -2.52 18.98
C TYR A 56 -4.63 -3.35 19.10
N ARG A 57 -5.81 -2.72 18.86
CA ARG A 57 -7.14 -3.39 18.98
C ARG A 57 -7.48 -4.21 17.74
N ALA A 58 -6.97 -3.82 16.57
CA ALA A 58 -7.10 -4.64 15.39
C ALA A 58 -6.48 -6.04 15.63
N LYS A 59 -7.13 -7.08 15.11
CA LYS A 59 -6.63 -8.47 15.21
C LYS A 59 -5.26 -8.59 14.56
N ARG A 60 -5.10 -7.99 13.38
CA ARG A 60 -3.80 -7.85 12.69
C ARG A 60 -3.75 -6.56 11.90
N VAL A 61 -2.52 -6.07 11.75
CA VAL A 61 -2.18 -4.93 10.88
C VAL A 61 -1.18 -5.43 9.85
N TYR A 62 -1.61 -5.47 8.60
CA TYR A 62 -0.83 -5.88 7.45
C TYR A 62 -0.25 -4.63 6.78
N ASN A 63 0.99 -4.29 7.08
CA ASN A 63 1.73 -3.22 6.44
C ASN A 63 2.46 -3.76 5.21
N CYS A 64 2.93 -2.87 4.33
CA CYS A 64 3.62 -3.23 3.08
C CYS A 64 2.85 -4.32 2.30
N SER A 65 1.52 -4.12 2.15
CA SER A 65 0.62 -5.04 1.46
C SER A 65 0.60 -6.47 2.03
N GLY A 66 0.94 -6.65 3.33
CA GLY A 66 0.98 -7.96 4.00
C GLY A 66 2.37 -8.57 4.14
N ALA A 67 3.42 -7.84 3.74
CA ALA A 67 4.81 -8.26 3.90
C ALA A 67 5.38 -7.95 5.29
N ASP A 68 4.70 -7.12 6.10
CA ASP A 68 5.07 -6.79 7.48
C ASP A 68 3.81 -6.83 8.35
N VAL A 69 3.67 -7.87 9.18
CA VAL A 69 2.42 -8.17 9.91
C VAL A 69 2.62 -7.99 11.42
N TRP A 70 1.68 -7.28 12.02
CA TRP A 70 1.70 -6.97 13.44
C TRP A 70 0.39 -7.40 14.12
N GLU A 71 0.52 -7.99 15.32
CA GLU A 71 -0.59 -8.36 16.19
C GLU A 71 -0.31 -7.85 17.59
N LYS A 72 -1.25 -7.08 18.17
CA LYS A 72 -1.13 -6.51 19.54
C LYS A 72 0.22 -5.82 19.84
N GLY A 73 0.74 -5.12 18.84
CA GLY A 73 2.00 -4.38 18.97
C GLY A 73 3.27 -5.20 18.75
N GLU A 74 3.16 -6.50 18.51
CA GLU A 74 4.27 -7.40 18.19
C GLU A 74 4.34 -7.69 16.70
N ASN A 75 5.56 -7.71 16.15
CA ASN A 75 5.78 -8.14 14.78
C ASN A 75 5.76 -9.66 14.70
N ILE A 76 4.75 -10.23 14.03
CA ILE A 76 4.57 -11.68 13.92
C ILE A 76 5.06 -12.26 12.59
N TYR A 77 5.23 -11.42 11.58
CA TYR A 77 5.77 -11.80 10.29
C TYR A 77 6.42 -10.60 9.61
N ARG A 78 7.57 -10.84 9.01
CA ARG A 78 8.23 -9.90 8.10
C ARG A 78 8.85 -10.66 6.94
N SER A 79 8.52 -10.25 5.72
CA SER A 79 9.10 -10.83 4.51
C SER A 79 10.62 -10.66 4.51
N ASN A 80 11.31 -11.69 4.10
CA ASN A 80 12.76 -11.70 3.88
C ASN A 80 13.11 -11.52 2.40
N TRP A 81 12.14 -11.17 1.57
CA TRP A 81 12.37 -10.90 0.15
C TRP A 81 13.47 -9.86 -0.04
N LYS A 82 14.29 -10.08 -1.04
CA LYS A 82 15.37 -9.18 -1.45
C LYS A 82 15.20 -8.83 -2.90
N LEU A 83 15.50 -7.60 -3.24
CA LEU A 83 15.52 -7.15 -4.64
C LEU A 83 16.51 -8.00 -5.43
N PRO A 84 16.07 -8.75 -6.46
CA PRO A 84 16.96 -9.53 -7.33
C PRO A 84 17.99 -8.64 -8.02
N ASP A 85 19.20 -9.17 -8.24
CA ASP A 85 20.31 -8.40 -8.81
C ASP A 85 20.05 -7.95 -10.25
N ASP A 86 19.36 -8.75 -11.04
CA ASP A 86 18.97 -8.41 -12.41
C ASP A 86 17.89 -7.30 -12.46
N VAL A 87 16.96 -7.30 -11.50
CA VAL A 87 16.01 -6.19 -11.32
C VAL A 87 16.74 -4.93 -10.88
N ARG A 88 17.67 -5.04 -9.93
CA ARG A 88 18.50 -3.91 -9.48
C ARG A 88 19.30 -3.31 -10.65
N SER A 89 19.90 -4.16 -11.47
CA SER A 89 20.63 -3.72 -12.66
C SER A 89 19.74 -2.99 -13.65
N PHE A 90 18.55 -3.54 -13.91
CA PHE A 90 17.55 -2.89 -14.74
C PHE A 90 17.16 -1.50 -14.22
N LEU A 91 16.90 -1.37 -12.92
CA LEU A 91 16.55 -0.07 -12.31
C LEU A 91 17.70 0.93 -12.37
N GLN A 92 18.95 0.45 -12.28
CA GLN A 92 20.13 1.32 -12.47
C GLN A 92 20.21 1.81 -13.91
N ASP A 93 19.99 0.95 -14.90
CA ASP A 93 19.95 1.35 -16.30
C ASP A 93 18.87 2.41 -16.55
N GLU A 94 17.64 2.23 -15.99
CA GLU A 94 16.56 3.22 -16.10
C GLU A 94 16.94 4.56 -15.45
N LEU A 95 17.65 4.54 -14.34
CA LEU A 95 18.16 5.72 -13.67
C LEU A 95 19.18 6.46 -14.55
N ASP A 96 20.08 5.74 -15.20
CA ASP A 96 21.13 6.28 -16.06
C ASP A 96 20.57 6.82 -17.40
N TYR A 97 19.52 6.20 -17.94
CA TYR A 97 18.87 6.62 -19.19
C TYR A 97 17.91 7.81 -19.03
N SER A 98 17.37 8.02 -17.84
CA SER A 98 16.42 9.11 -17.59
C SER A 98 17.03 10.47 -17.91
N GLN A 99 16.27 11.28 -18.64
CA GLN A 99 16.67 12.65 -19.01
C GLN A 99 16.25 13.69 -17.96
N PHE A 100 15.56 13.30 -16.90
CA PHE A 100 15.28 14.22 -15.80
C PHE A 100 16.59 14.61 -15.10
N PRO A 101 16.90 15.92 -14.96
CA PRO A 101 18.25 16.35 -14.60
C PRO A 101 18.59 16.23 -13.11
N VAL A 102 17.58 16.13 -12.24
CA VAL A 102 17.79 16.17 -10.80
C VAL A 102 17.83 14.76 -10.20
N ARG A 103 18.84 14.51 -9.37
CA ARG A 103 19.03 13.27 -8.60
C ARG A 103 19.30 13.63 -7.16
N CYS A 104 18.47 13.10 -6.24
CA CYS A 104 18.54 13.42 -4.82
C CYS A 104 18.29 12.16 -3.96
N GLY A 105 19.04 12.02 -2.87
CA GLY A 105 18.79 11.02 -1.85
C GLY A 105 18.88 9.57 -2.34
N LEU A 106 17.97 8.71 -1.88
CA LEU A 106 17.95 7.28 -2.23
C LEU A 106 17.03 7.02 -3.43
N HIS A 107 17.56 6.38 -4.46
CA HIS A 107 16.78 5.97 -5.63
C HIS A 107 16.05 4.65 -5.45
N ILE A 108 16.60 3.74 -4.63
CA ILE A 108 15.99 2.48 -4.24
C ILE A 108 15.86 2.45 -2.72
N GLU A 109 14.63 2.57 -2.21
CA GLU A 109 14.32 2.49 -0.78
C GLU A 109 13.77 1.09 -0.47
N GLU A 110 14.55 0.28 0.26
CA GLU A 110 14.15 -1.07 0.64
C GLU A 110 13.08 -1.05 1.74
N ARG A 111 12.11 -1.96 1.62
CA ARG A 111 11.01 -2.17 2.56
C ARG A 111 10.76 -3.67 2.74
N PRO A 112 10.05 -4.09 3.80
CA PRO A 112 9.61 -5.47 3.88
C PRO A 112 8.83 -5.89 2.62
N GLY A 113 9.27 -6.96 1.96
CA GLY A 113 8.62 -7.52 0.77
C GLY A 113 8.67 -6.66 -0.49
N GLY A 114 9.47 -5.60 -0.53
CA GLY A 114 9.51 -4.74 -1.71
C GLY A 114 10.49 -3.58 -1.62
N ILE A 115 10.43 -2.74 -2.63
CA ILE A 115 11.19 -1.48 -2.71
C ILE A 115 10.30 -0.35 -3.21
N ASN A 116 10.71 0.89 -2.98
CA ASN A 116 10.27 2.02 -3.78
C ASN A 116 11.42 2.53 -4.62
N PHE A 117 11.22 2.60 -5.93
CA PHE A 117 12.18 3.16 -6.89
C PHE A 117 11.74 4.57 -7.29
N SER A 118 12.68 5.52 -7.39
CA SER A 118 12.40 6.89 -7.81
C SER A 118 13.57 7.47 -8.61
N ILE A 119 13.29 7.98 -9.80
CA ILE A 119 14.27 8.71 -10.63
C ILE A 119 14.74 9.97 -9.91
N LEU A 120 13.84 10.75 -9.31
CA LEU A 120 14.21 11.90 -8.48
C LEU A 120 15.00 11.48 -7.24
N GLY A 121 14.65 10.33 -6.66
CA GLY A 121 15.14 9.89 -5.37
C GLY A 121 14.19 10.23 -4.22
N ARG A 122 14.56 9.83 -3.00
CA ARG A 122 13.76 9.97 -1.77
C ARG A 122 14.64 10.35 -0.57
N GLY A 123 14.01 10.92 0.47
CA GLY A 123 14.69 11.25 1.71
C GLY A 123 15.41 12.59 1.70
N GLY A 124 16.50 12.69 2.47
CA GLY A 124 17.20 13.96 2.66
C GLY A 124 17.73 14.57 1.36
N GLY A 125 17.40 15.84 1.14
CA GLY A 125 17.78 16.59 -0.06
C GLY A 125 16.67 16.76 -1.09
N VAL A 126 15.57 16.01 -1.03
CA VAL A 126 14.41 16.21 -1.91
C VAL A 126 13.50 17.26 -1.32
N ASN A 127 13.33 18.40 -1.97
CA ASN A 127 12.40 19.44 -1.57
C ASN A 127 11.10 19.44 -2.38
N LEU A 128 10.14 20.30 -2.03
CA LEU A 128 8.84 20.36 -2.69
C LEU A 128 8.94 20.84 -4.15
N VAL A 129 9.87 21.74 -4.45
CA VAL A 129 10.06 22.28 -5.81
C VAL A 129 10.50 21.16 -6.77
N GLU A 130 11.54 20.40 -6.38
CA GLU A 130 12.03 19.27 -7.16
C GLU A 130 10.98 18.20 -7.40
N ARG A 131 10.12 17.95 -6.39
CA ARG A 131 8.97 17.04 -6.52
C ARG A 131 7.96 17.55 -7.56
N GLU A 132 7.61 18.82 -7.51
CA GLU A 132 6.68 19.42 -8.48
C GLU A 132 7.27 19.41 -9.90
N GLU A 133 8.57 19.66 -10.02
CA GLU A 133 9.29 19.61 -11.31
C GLU A 133 9.27 18.18 -11.88
N TYR A 134 9.54 17.16 -11.06
CA TYR A 134 9.46 15.78 -11.50
C TYR A 134 8.03 15.36 -11.87
N VAL A 135 7.01 15.78 -11.11
CA VAL A 135 5.61 15.51 -11.45
C VAL A 135 5.24 16.09 -12.81
N LYS A 136 5.66 17.33 -13.09
CA LYS A 136 5.45 17.96 -14.41
C LYS A 136 6.19 17.22 -15.52
N TRP A 137 7.42 16.79 -15.26
CA TRP A 137 8.21 15.97 -16.17
C TRP A 137 7.49 14.67 -16.50
N ASP A 138 7.10 13.91 -15.48
CA ASP A 138 6.45 12.61 -15.63
C ASP A 138 5.09 12.70 -16.35
N ILE A 139 4.30 13.76 -16.10
CA ILE A 139 3.06 14.02 -16.84
C ILE A 139 3.32 14.19 -18.35
N ASN A 140 4.40 14.85 -18.71
CA ASN A 140 4.74 15.13 -20.11
C ASN A 140 5.42 13.95 -20.81
N THR A 141 6.19 13.13 -20.09
CA THR A 141 7.00 12.06 -20.65
C THR A 141 6.42 10.66 -20.42
N ASN A 142 5.50 10.51 -19.46
CA ASN A 142 5.01 9.20 -18.97
C ASN A 142 6.11 8.28 -18.42
N GLU A 143 7.24 8.84 -17.96
CA GLU A 143 8.44 8.09 -17.61
C GLU A 143 8.17 6.93 -16.65
N ARG A 144 7.46 7.18 -15.53
CA ARG A 144 7.14 6.10 -14.58
C ARG A 144 6.25 5.02 -15.17
N ARG A 145 5.30 5.38 -16.03
CA ARG A 145 4.42 4.40 -16.70
C ARG A 145 5.22 3.51 -17.64
N ASP A 146 6.13 4.10 -18.39
CA ASP A 146 6.96 3.38 -19.35
C ASP A 146 7.97 2.46 -18.65
N ILE A 147 8.60 2.92 -17.56
CA ILE A 147 9.45 2.08 -16.70
C ILE A 147 8.64 0.92 -16.12
N ALA A 148 7.45 1.20 -15.56
CA ALA A 148 6.58 0.15 -15.01
C ALA A 148 6.16 -0.88 -16.06
N ALA A 149 5.88 -0.46 -17.29
CA ALA A 149 5.54 -1.36 -18.39
C ALA A 149 6.71 -2.27 -18.75
N ARG A 150 7.93 -1.71 -18.89
CA ARG A 150 9.14 -2.51 -19.18
C ARG A 150 9.50 -3.47 -18.04
N LEU A 151 9.30 -3.05 -16.77
CA LEU A 151 9.47 -3.93 -15.61
C LEU A 151 8.52 -5.12 -15.66
N LYS A 152 7.23 -4.87 -15.88
CA LYS A 152 6.20 -5.92 -15.94
C LYS A 152 6.44 -6.90 -17.09
N ASP A 153 6.92 -6.40 -18.22
CA ASP A 153 7.25 -7.26 -19.38
C ASP A 153 8.46 -8.15 -19.10
N ARG A 154 9.50 -7.59 -18.47
CA ARG A 154 10.75 -8.30 -18.21
C ARG A 154 10.72 -9.20 -16.98
N PHE A 155 9.94 -8.80 -15.95
CA PHE A 155 9.83 -9.46 -14.64
C PHE A 155 8.35 -9.63 -14.27
N PRO A 156 7.61 -10.50 -14.97
CA PRO A 156 6.15 -10.65 -14.81
C PRO A 156 5.74 -11.19 -13.43
N GLU A 157 6.69 -11.78 -12.67
CA GLU A 157 6.48 -12.25 -11.31
C GLU A 157 6.41 -11.11 -10.27
N LEU A 158 6.84 -9.89 -10.64
CA LEU A 158 6.83 -8.75 -9.73
C LEU A 158 5.52 -7.97 -9.82
N ASN A 159 5.02 -7.56 -8.66
CA ASN A 159 3.96 -6.57 -8.58
C ASN A 159 4.59 -5.17 -8.70
N VAL A 160 4.25 -4.44 -9.75
CA VAL A 160 4.76 -3.09 -10.03
C VAL A 160 3.59 -2.13 -10.09
N GLN A 161 3.62 -1.12 -9.21
CA GLN A 161 2.60 -0.09 -9.12
C GLN A 161 3.22 1.31 -9.13
N ILE A 162 2.52 2.28 -9.74
CA ILE A 162 2.92 3.68 -9.64
C ILE A 162 2.60 4.18 -8.23
N GLY A 163 3.65 4.43 -7.44
CA GLY A 163 3.57 4.79 -6.03
C GLY A 163 3.73 6.28 -5.78
N GLY A 164 2.72 6.92 -5.17
CA GLY A 164 2.78 8.33 -4.81
C GLY A 164 3.04 9.25 -6.00
N GLN A 165 3.78 10.35 -5.77
CA GLN A 165 4.01 11.38 -6.78
C GLN A 165 5.23 11.13 -7.67
N THR A 166 6.25 10.41 -7.17
CA THR A 166 7.57 10.34 -7.82
C THR A 166 8.16 8.93 -7.87
N GLY A 167 7.46 7.90 -7.42
CA GLY A 167 8.03 6.57 -7.27
C GLY A 167 7.26 5.48 -7.99
N LEU A 168 7.89 4.30 -8.03
CA LEU A 168 7.30 3.01 -8.36
C LEU A 168 7.46 2.12 -7.13
N ASP A 169 6.38 1.49 -6.69
CA ASP A 169 6.42 0.45 -5.67
C ASP A 169 6.55 -0.91 -6.38
N ILE A 170 7.57 -1.67 -6.03
CA ILE A 170 7.93 -2.96 -6.64
C ILE A 170 8.03 -3.98 -5.50
N SER A 171 7.30 -5.09 -5.60
CA SER A 171 7.21 -6.09 -4.55
C SER A 171 7.00 -7.50 -5.10
N ASP A 172 7.19 -8.50 -4.26
CA ASP A 172 6.93 -9.91 -4.56
C ASP A 172 5.47 -10.32 -4.35
N GLY A 173 4.62 -9.40 -3.90
CA GLY A 173 3.21 -9.69 -3.64
C GLY A 173 2.35 -8.42 -3.56
N ASP A 174 1.06 -8.63 -3.50
CA ASP A 174 0.03 -7.61 -3.36
C ASP A 174 -0.85 -7.83 -2.11
N LYS A 175 -1.88 -7.03 -1.94
CA LYS A 175 -2.77 -7.13 -0.76
C LYS A 175 -3.48 -8.48 -0.63
N SER A 176 -3.66 -9.25 -1.70
CA SER A 176 -4.33 -10.55 -1.66
C SER A 176 -3.56 -11.60 -0.84
N GLN A 177 -2.25 -11.43 -0.67
CA GLN A 177 -1.42 -12.35 0.13
C GLN A 177 -1.88 -12.47 1.60
N ILE A 178 -2.62 -11.50 2.13
CA ILE A 178 -3.16 -11.58 3.50
C ILE A 178 -4.17 -12.72 3.67
N LEU A 179 -4.78 -13.18 2.55
CA LEU A 179 -5.76 -14.27 2.58
C LEU A 179 -5.19 -15.60 3.09
N ARG A 180 -3.86 -15.75 3.12
CA ARG A 180 -3.20 -16.89 3.79
C ARG A 180 -3.53 -17.05 5.27
N ASP A 181 -4.00 -15.98 5.91
CA ASP A 181 -4.30 -15.92 7.34
C ASP A 181 -5.82 -16.07 7.63
N PHE A 182 -6.61 -16.36 6.60
CA PHE A 182 -8.05 -16.54 6.69
C PHE A 182 -8.45 -17.95 6.23
N GLU A 183 -9.53 -18.46 6.80
CA GLU A 183 -10.03 -19.79 6.51
C GLU A 183 -11.22 -19.74 5.54
N PRO A 184 -11.46 -20.79 4.73
CA PRO A 184 -12.57 -20.81 3.76
C PRO A 184 -13.96 -20.58 4.35
N GLN A 185 -14.16 -20.89 5.65
CA GLN A 185 -15.41 -20.66 6.37
C GLN A 185 -15.57 -19.24 6.91
N ASP A 186 -14.55 -18.40 6.80
CA ASP A 186 -14.64 -17.00 7.21
C ASP A 186 -15.55 -16.22 6.26
N THR A 187 -16.37 -15.36 6.80
CA THR A 187 -17.10 -14.36 6.02
C THR A 187 -16.36 -13.03 6.13
N LEU A 188 -15.78 -12.60 5.03
CA LEU A 188 -14.97 -11.40 4.96
C LEU A 188 -15.79 -10.21 4.45
N HIS A 189 -15.63 -9.06 5.08
CA HIS A 189 -16.10 -7.76 4.59
C HIS A 189 -14.89 -6.87 4.35
N PHE A 190 -14.53 -6.66 3.08
CA PHE A 190 -13.41 -5.82 2.70
C PHE A 190 -13.87 -4.46 2.23
N TYR A 191 -13.30 -3.40 2.81
CA TYR A 191 -13.54 -2.00 2.45
C TYR A 191 -12.27 -1.41 1.82
N GLY A 192 -12.38 -0.86 0.61
CA GLY A 192 -11.28 -0.25 -0.13
C GLY A 192 -11.74 0.83 -1.09
N ASP A 193 -10.88 1.83 -1.36
CA ASP A 193 -11.15 2.96 -2.25
C ASP A 193 -10.64 2.73 -3.69
N LYS A 194 -9.74 1.76 -3.88
CA LYS A 194 -9.02 1.49 -5.14
C LYS A 194 -9.25 0.09 -5.66
N LEU A 195 -10.48 -0.20 -6.05
CA LEU A 195 -10.96 -1.53 -6.46
C LEU A 195 -11.01 -1.75 -7.98
N LYS A 196 -10.54 -0.80 -8.80
CA LYS A 196 -10.47 -0.97 -10.26
C LYS A 196 -9.20 -1.74 -10.65
N GLU A 197 -9.27 -2.42 -11.79
CA GLU A 197 -8.13 -3.18 -12.33
C GLU A 197 -6.87 -2.31 -12.42
N GLY A 198 -5.77 -2.81 -11.87
CA GLY A 198 -4.48 -2.11 -11.76
C GLY A 198 -4.32 -1.24 -10.52
N GLU A 199 -5.34 -1.08 -9.70
CA GLU A 199 -5.27 -0.38 -8.41
C GLU A 199 -4.92 -1.33 -7.26
N ASN A 200 -4.47 -0.79 -6.14
CA ASN A 200 -3.84 -1.58 -5.08
C ASN A 200 -4.79 -2.46 -4.24
N ASP A 201 -6.09 -2.15 -4.20
CA ASP A 201 -7.11 -2.94 -3.50
C ASP A 201 -7.74 -4.02 -4.39
N TYR A 202 -7.62 -3.84 -5.71
CA TYR A 202 -8.22 -4.73 -6.69
C TYR A 202 -7.84 -6.21 -6.49
N PRO A 203 -6.55 -6.58 -6.32
CA PRO A 203 -6.18 -7.98 -6.17
C PRO A 203 -6.85 -8.66 -4.96
N LEU A 204 -6.95 -7.96 -3.82
CA LEU A 204 -7.62 -8.50 -2.64
C LEU A 204 -9.13 -8.62 -2.86
N GLY A 205 -9.76 -7.56 -3.40
CA GLY A 205 -11.18 -7.56 -3.71
C GLY A 205 -11.57 -8.66 -4.69
N GLN A 206 -10.79 -8.82 -5.77
CA GLN A 206 -10.96 -9.89 -6.76
C GLN A 206 -10.84 -11.28 -6.11
N ALA A 207 -9.77 -11.50 -5.34
CA ALA A 207 -9.53 -12.79 -4.71
C ALA A 207 -10.63 -13.19 -3.71
N ILE A 208 -11.19 -12.24 -2.94
CA ILE A 208 -12.33 -12.48 -2.04
C ILE A 208 -13.58 -12.87 -2.85
N THR A 209 -13.84 -12.17 -3.95
CA THR A 209 -14.99 -12.40 -4.81
C THR A 209 -14.89 -13.74 -5.52
N GLU A 210 -13.77 -14.08 -6.13
CA GLU A 210 -13.54 -15.35 -6.85
C GLU A 210 -13.63 -16.56 -5.92
N LYS A 211 -13.14 -16.44 -4.67
CA LYS A 211 -13.23 -17.49 -3.66
C LYS A 211 -14.63 -17.58 -3.02
N ASN A 212 -15.50 -16.62 -3.27
CA ASN A 212 -16.78 -16.47 -2.59
C ASN A 212 -16.65 -16.45 -1.04
N TRP A 213 -15.63 -15.72 -0.56
CA TRP A 213 -15.32 -15.64 0.88
C TRP A 213 -16.00 -14.48 1.59
N GLY A 214 -16.72 -13.61 0.87
CA GLY A 214 -17.43 -12.49 1.50
C GLY A 214 -17.85 -11.40 0.54
N ILE A 215 -17.92 -10.17 1.06
CA ILE A 215 -18.43 -9.00 0.35
C ILE A 215 -17.30 -7.95 0.26
N VAL A 216 -17.16 -7.38 -0.92
CA VAL A 216 -16.25 -6.25 -1.17
C VAL A 216 -17.07 -4.97 -1.23
N HIS A 217 -16.69 -4.00 -0.44
CA HIS A 217 -17.34 -2.71 -0.31
C HIS A 217 -16.43 -1.63 -0.93
N GLU A 218 -16.82 -1.10 -2.09
CA GLU A 218 -16.17 0.08 -2.64
C GLU A 218 -16.59 1.31 -1.84
N VAL A 219 -15.62 2.12 -1.45
CA VAL A 219 -15.86 3.37 -0.73
C VAL A 219 -15.19 4.52 -1.47
N THR A 220 -15.74 5.72 -1.34
CA THR A 220 -15.19 6.91 -1.98
C THR A 220 -14.24 7.69 -1.07
N ASP A 221 -14.44 7.58 0.24
CA ASP A 221 -13.62 8.19 1.28
C ASP A 221 -13.99 7.61 2.67
N PHE A 222 -13.34 8.09 3.73
CA PHE A 222 -13.59 7.63 5.09
C PHE A 222 -15.00 7.97 5.62
N HIS A 223 -15.66 9.02 5.12
CA HIS A 223 -17.03 9.34 5.49
C HIS A 223 -17.99 8.29 4.94
N ASP A 224 -17.76 7.83 3.71
CA ASP A 224 -18.53 6.76 3.11
C ASP A 224 -18.34 5.44 3.88
N THR A 225 -17.10 5.09 4.21
CA THR A 225 -16.81 3.95 5.10
C THR A 225 -17.60 4.07 6.41
N TRP A 226 -17.51 5.23 7.06
CA TRP A 226 -18.23 5.45 8.33
C TRP A 226 -19.74 5.32 8.20
N ASN A 227 -20.32 5.81 7.09
CA ASN A 227 -21.76 5.71 6.85
C ASN A 227 -22.21 4.27 6.59
N GLN A 228 -21.38 3.47 5.88
CA GLN A 228 -21.68 2.06 5.63
C GLN A 228 -21.56 1.18 6.90
N LEU A 229 -20.82 1.63 7.92
CA LEU A 229 -20.63 0.90 9.19
C LEU A 229 -21.67 1.25 10.28
N LYS A 230 -22.49 2.28 10.10
CA LYS A 230 -23.58 2.67 11.04
C LYS A 230 -24.83 1.82 10.84
#